data_3652728142bfb074065f59e1ef3b2e10
#
_entry.id   3652728142bfb074065f59e1ef3b2e10
#
_cell.length_a   1.000
_cell.length_b   1.000
_cell.length_c   1.000
_cell.angle_alpha   90.00
_cell.angle_beta   90.00
_cell.angle_gamma   90.00
#
_symmetry.space_group_name_H-M   'P 1'
#
loop_
_entity.id
_entity.type
_entity.pdbx_description
1 polymer ?
#
loop_
_entity_poly.entity_id
_entity_poly.type
_entity_poly.pdbx_seq_one_letter_code
_entity_poly.pdbx_strand_id
1 'polypeptide(L)'
;LGKKKTIHPVDLDDENVLLLGEGHCFGDQVREALPNLNKHLDETQSQIRTHSEGSSLETLRHMVASRLGITILPQSAAIGAGYKDGLLITRPFADPVPCRTVALAWRASFPRHKAVDALREAIKMNSLPSCPPCAA
;
A
#
# COMPACT_ATOMS: atom_id res chain seq x y z
N LEU A 1 -6.10 0.28 -16.94
CA LEU A 1 -5.62 1.17 -15.87
C LEU A 1 -4.43 2.04 -16.30
N GLY A 2 -3.40 1.51 -16.96
CA GLY A 2 -2.17 2.23 -17.28
C GLY A 2 -2.32 3.57 -18.02
N LYS A 3 -3.41 3.77 -18.78
CA LYS A 3 -3.70 5.02 -19.50
C LYS A 3 -4.38 6.10 -18.63
N LYS A 4 -4.93 5.74 -17.47
CA LYS A 4 -5.58 6.69 -16.54
C LYS A 4 -4.53 7.52 -15.81
N LYS A 5 -4.87 8.76 -15.48
CA LYS A 5 -4.02 9.64 -14.65
C LYS A 5 -4.19 9.32 -13.17
N THR A 6 -5.41 9.00 -12.75
CA THR A 6 -5.81 8.63 -11.39
C THR A 6 -6.68 7.38 -11.42
N ILE A 7 -6.72 6.63 -10.34
CA ILE A 7 -7.46 5.38 -10.19
C ILE A 7 -8.55 5.58 -9.16
N HIS A 8 -9.78 5.23 -9.48
CA HIS A 8 -10.87 5.13 -8.51
C HIS A 8 -10.96 3.70 -7.97
N PRO A 9 -11.43 3.48 -6.73
CA PRO A 9 -11.63 2.15 -6.17
C PRO A 9 -12.39 1.19 -7.10
N VAL A 10 -13.44 1.66 -7.75
CA VAL A 10 -14.25 0.86 -8.69
C VAL A 10 -13.48 0.36 -9.91
N ASP A 11 -12.37 1.00 -10.26
CA ASP A 11 -11.53 0.58 -11.37
C ASP A 11 -10.77 -0.70 -11.07
N LEU A 12 -10.77 -1.13 -9.82
CA LEU A 12 -10.04 -2.30 -9.34
C LEU A 12 -10.95 -3.53 -9.23
N ASP A 13 -12.27 -3.38 -9.37
CA ASP A 13 -13.24 -4.44 -9.09
C ASP A 13 -13.01 -5.68 -9.98
N ASP A 14 -12.64 -5.48 -11.23
CA ASP A 14 -12.39 -6.56 -12.21
C ASP A 14 -10.88 -6.92 -12.34
N GLU A 15 -10.02 -6.32 -11.52
CA GLU A 15 -8.58 -6.51 -11.61
C GLU A 15 -8.06 -7.54 -10.60
N ASN A 16 -7.07 -8.32 -11.00
CA ASN A 16 -6.37 -9.21 -10.07
C ASN A 16 -5.42 -8.41 -9.17
N VAL A 17 -5.87 -8.07 -7.96
CA VAL A 17 -5.10 -7.27 -7.00
C VAL A 17 -4.27 -8.19 -6.12
N LEU A 18 -2.96 -8.09 -6.26
CA LEU A 18 -1.96 -8.81 -5.47
C LEU A 18 -1.72 -8.06 -4.16
N LEU A 19 -1.83 -8.76 -3.03
CA LEU A 19 -1.65 -8.20 -1.69
C LEU A 19 -0.52 -8.90 -0.93
N LEU A 20 -0.08 -8.31 0.16
CA LEU A 20 0.78 -9.00 1.12
C LEU A 20 0.00 -10.09 1.83
N GLY A 21 0.63 -11.23 2.03
CA GLY A 21 0.06 -12.38 2.72
C GLY A 21 -0.22 -12.12 4.21
N GLU A 22 -0.75 -13.14 4.87
CA GLU A 22 -1.05 -13.09 6.29
C GLU A 22 0.15 -12.67 7.14
N GLY A 23 -0.10 -11.94 8.22
CA GLY A 23 0.93 -11.39 9.11
C GLY A 23 1.46 -10.01 8.71
N HIS A 24 1.05 -9.49 7.56
CA HIS A 24 1.38 -8.14 7.11
C HIS A 24 0.20 -7.19 7.29
N CYS A 25 0.23 -6.36 8.32
CA CYS A 25 -0.85 -5.39 8.61
C CYS A 25 -1.21 -4.47 7.43
N PHE A 26 -0.31 -4.27 6.48
CA PHE A 26 -0.60 -3.47 5.30
C PHE A 26 -1.62 -4.13 4.37
N GLY A 27 -1.60 -5.45 4.23
CA GLY A 27 -2.62 -6.20 3.48
C GLY A 27 -4.03 -5.98 4.08
N ASP A 28 -4.14 -6.05 5.40
CA ASP A 28 -5.40 -5.83 6.11
C ASP A 28 -5.89 -4.39 5.98
N GLN A 29 -4.98 -3.42 6.10
CA GLN A 29 -5.29 -2.00 5.88
C GLN A 29 -5.83 -1.72 4.47
N VAL A 30 -5.28 -2.39 3.45
CA VAL A 30 -5.80 -2.25 2.07
C VAL A 30 -7.19 -2.85 1.96
N ARG A 31 -7.46 -4.03 2.54
CA ARG A 31 -8.79 -4.66 2.54
C ARG A 31 -9.83 -3.80 3.28
N GLU A 32 -9.44 -3.18 4.38
CA GLU A 32 -10.30 -2.27 5.14
C GLU A 32 -10.64 -1.00 4.35
N ALA A 33 -9.64 -0.40 3.70
CA ALA A 33 -9.82 0.81 2.90
C ALA A 33 -10.61 0.56 1.60
N LEU A 34 -10.55 -0.64 1.06
CA LEU A 34 -11.13 -1.04 -0.22
C LEU A 34 -11.93 -2.34 -0.07
N PRO A 35 -13.09 -2.30 0.61
CA PRO A 35 -13.84 -3.51 0.98
C PRO A 35 -14.43 -4.28 -0.21
N ASN A 36 -14.45 -3.67 -1.39
CA ASN A 36 -14.94 -4.32 -2.61
C ASN A 36 -13.85 -5.08 -3.37
N LEU A 37 -12.58 -4.95 -2.96
CA LEU A 37 -11.51 -5.71 -3.58
C LEU A 37 -11.80 -7.21 -3.52
N ASN A 38 -11.68 -7.86 -4.66
CA ASN A 38 -11.83 -9.31 -4.80
C ASN A 38 -13.21 -9.88 -4.45
N LYS A 39 -14.28 -9.08 -4.36
CA LYS A 39 -15.64 -9.59 -4.15
C LYS A 39 -16.13 -10.50 -5.29
N HIS A 40 -15.62 -10.31 -6.49
CA HIS A 40 -16.01 -11.07 -7.69
C HIS A 40 -15.13 -12.29 -7.95
N LEU A 41 -14.14 -12.56 -7.10
CA LEU A 41 -13.35 -13.78 -7.21
C LEU A 41 -14.16 -14.94 -6.61
N ASP A 42 -14.81 -15.70 -7.48
CA ASP A 42 -15.54 -16.92 -7.14
C ASP A 42 -14.69 -17.88 -6.29
N GLU A 43 -15.36 -18.68 -5.44
CA GLU A 43 -14.73 -19.68 -4.57
C GLU A 43 -13.87 -20.68 -5.34
N THR A 44 -14.14 -20.87 -6.64
CA THR A 44 -13.35 -21.73 -7.54
C THR A 44 -11.94 -21.16 -7.79
N GLN A 45 -11.73 -19.86 -7.62
CA GLN A 45 -10.41 -19.22 -7.73
C GLN A 45 -9.64 -19.16 -6.42
N SER A 46 -10.21 -19.68 -5.33
CA SER A 46 -9.53 -19.70 -4.02
C SER A 46 -8.23 -20.52 -4.05
N GLN A 47 -8.11 -21.48 -4.95
CA GLN A 47 -6.84 -22.22 -5.18
C GLN A 47 -5.76 -21.36 -5.87
N ILE A 48 -6.15 -20.33 -6.61
CA ILE A 48 -5.21 -19.38 -7.25
C ILE A 48 -4.78 -18.29 -6.24
N ARG A 49 -5.53 -18.09 -5.16
CA ARG A 49 -5.22 -17.12 -4.08
C ARG A 49 -3.86 -17.36 -3.43
N THR A 50 -3.41 -18.60 -3.34
CA THR A 50 -2.07 -18.93 -2.82
C THR A 50 -0.95 -18.29 -3.65
N HIS A 51 -1.22 -17.95 -4.91
CA HIS A 51 -0.27 -17.28 -5.80
C HIS A 51 -0.44 -15.74 -5.85
N SER A 52 -1.51 -15.22 -5.24
CA SER A 52 -1.80 -13.76 -5.25
C SER A 52 -1.20 -13.03 -4.05
N GLU A 53 -0.48 -13.72 -3.20
CA GLU A 53 0.14 -13.15 -2.00
C GLU A 53 1.65 -13.06 -2.13
N GLY A 54 2.19 -11.89 -1.87
CA GLY A 54 3.63 -11.67 -1.82
C GLY A 54 4.14 -11.61 -0.37
N SER A 55 5.36 -12.08 -0.16
CA SER A 55 6.04 -12.00 1.15
C SER A 55 6.62 -10.61 1.46
N SER A 56 6.74 -9.75 0.46
CA SER A 56 7.25 -8.39 0.59
C SER A 56 6.70 -7.48 -0.51
N LEU A 57 6.80 -6.16 -0.32
CA LEU A 57 6.43 -5.19 -1.36
C LEU A 57 7.29 -5.37 -2.63
N GLU A 58 8.52 -5.81 -2.48
CA GLU A 58 9.40 -6.06 -3.63
C GLU A 58 8.95 -7.29 -4.41
N THR A 59 8.56 -8.36 -3.71
CA THR A 59 7.97 -9.54 -4.36
C THR A 59 6.72 -9.16 -5.16
N LEU A 60 5.83 -8.34 -4.58
CA LEU A 60 4.64 -7.85 -5.29
C LEU A 60 5.00 -7.08 -6.57
N ARG A 61 6.04 -6.24 -6.53
CA ARG A 61 6.52 -5.53 -7.72
C ARG A 61 6.98 -6.48 -8.82
N HIS A 62 7.75 -7.51 -8.47
CA HIS A 62 8.19 -8.51 -9.43
C HIS A 62 7.02 -9.29 -10.03
N MET A 63 6.02 -9.63 -9.22
CA MET A 63 4.79 -10.28 -9.70
C MET A 63 4.03 -9.38 -10.68
N VAL A 64 3.90 -8.08 -10.40
CA VAL A 64 3.28 -7.11 -11.31
C VAL A 64 4.10 -6.96 -12.60
N ALA A 65 5.42 -6.87 -12.50
CA ALA A 65 6.31 -6.83 -13.66
C ALA A 65 6.17 -8.08 -14.54
N SER A 66 5.89 -9.23 -13.92
CA SER A 66 5.59 -10.50 -14.60
C SER A 66 4.15 -10.61 -15.12
N ARG A 67 3.36 -9.53 -15.05
CA ARG A 67 1.97 -9.45 -15.52
C ARG A 67 0.99 -10.39 -14.78
N LEU A 68 1.29 -10.75 -13.53
CA LEU A 68 0.40 -11.58 -12.72
C LEU A 68 -0.80 -10.81 -12.17
N GLY A 69 -0.76 -9.49 -12.19
CA GLY A 69 -1.82 -8.62 -11.70
C GLY A 69 -1.35 -7.20 -11.46
N ILE A 70 -2.05 -6.50 -10.61
CA ILE A 70 -1.70 -5.16 -10.11
C ILE A 70 -1.50 -5.22 -8.60
N THR A 71 -0.88 -4.21 -8.02
CA THR A 71 -0.76 -4.10 -6.56
C THR A 71 -0.97 -2.68 -6.09
N ILE A 72 -1.26 -2.52 -4.81
CA ILE A 72 -1.37 -1.25 -4.13
C ILE A 72 -0.12 -1.07 -3.27
N LEU A 73 0.49 0.09 -3.33
CA LEU A 73 1.70 0.42 -2.58
C LEU A 73 1.49 1.69 -1.75
N PRO A 74 2.10 1.78 -0.56
CA PRO A 74 2.23 3.06 0.12
C PRO A 74 2.99 4.04 -0.79
N GLN A 75 2.62 5.32 -0.75
CA GLN A 75 3.29 6.35 -1.55
C GLN A 75 4.81 6.36 -1.33
N SER A 76 5.26 6.19 -0.09
CA SER A 76 6.69 6.10 0.25
C SER A 76 7.42 4.95 -0.43
N ALA A 77 6.71 3.86 -0.74
CA ALA A 77 7.27 2.72 -1.46
C ALA A 77 7.12 2.87 -2.99
N ALA A 78 6.17 3.66 -3.46
CA ALA A 78 5.97 3.94 -4.88
C ALA A 78 6.98 4.96 -5.45
N ILE A 79 7.39 5.93 -4.62
CA ILE A 79 8.39 6.94 -4.98
C ILE A 79 9.78 6.29 -5.05
N GLY A 80 10.45 6.39 -6.16
CA GLY A 80 11.80 5.82 -6.35
C GLY A 80 11.84 4.35 -6.75
N ALA A 81 10.69 3.69 -6.82
CA ALA A 81 10.57 2.31 -7.27
C ALA A 81 10.50 2.16 -8.79
N GLY A 82 10.91 3.19 -9.54
CA GLY A 82 10.96 3.10 -10.99
C GLY A 82 11.92 2.00 -11.42
N TYR A 83 11.39 0.90 -11.93
CA TYR A 83 12.19 0.07 -12.80
C TYR A 83 12.64 0.97 -13.96
N LYS A 84 13.96 1.10 -14.12
CA LYS A 84 14.59 1.97 -15.14
C LYS A 84 14.06 1.71 -16.55
N ASP A 85 13.41 0.58 -16.76
CA ASP A 85 12.96 0.08 -18.07
C ASP A 85 11.46 0.30 -18.35
N GLY A 86 10.75 1.09 -17.53
CA GLY A 86 9.31 1.35 -17.76
C GLY A 86 8.38 0.14 -17.60
N LEU A 87 8.86 -0.96 -16.99
CA LEU A 87 8.07 -2.18 -16.79
C LEU A 87 6.92 -1.98 -15.81
N LEU A 88 7.04 -1.02 -14.88
CA LEU A 88 6.01 -0.69 -13.91
C LEU A 88 5.56 0.75 -14.08
N ILE A 89 4.26 0.95 -13.98
CA ILE A 89 3.63 2.26 -13.97
C ILE A 89 2.87 2.43 -12.66
N THR A 90 3.13 3.50 -11.94
CA THR A 90 2.36 3.87 -10.75
C THR A 90 1.32 4.93 -11.09
N ARG A 91 0.16 4.85 -10.45
CA ARG A 91 -0.93 5.82 -10.57
C ARG A 91 -1.48 6.14 -9.18
N PRO A 92 -1.69 7.41 -8.86
CA PRO A 92 -2.31 7.78 -7.59
C PRO A 92 -3.80 7.45 -7.60
N PHE A 93 -4.37 7.23 -6.42
CA PHE A 93 -5.82 7.19 -6.26
C PHE A 93 -6.42 8.58 -6.45
N ALA A 94 -7.65 8.62 -6.96
CA ALA A 94 -8.49 9.81 -6.96
C ALA A 94 -9.03 10.07 -5.55
N ASP A 95 -9.44 11.30 -5.29
CA ASP A 95 -10.09 11.67 -4.02
C ASP A 95 -11.43 10.93 -3.82
N PRO A 96 -11.75 10.51 -2.60
CA PRO A 96 -10.93 10.53 -1.40
C PRO A 96 -9.81 9.46 -1.45
N VAL A 97 -8.56 9.89 -1.28
CA VAL A 97 -7.40 9.01 -1.32
C VAL A 97 -7.38 8.11 -0.08
N PRO A 98 -7.27 6.77 -0.22
CA PRO A 98 -7.08 5.88 0.92
C PRO A 98 -5.82 6.25 1.72
N CYS A 99 -6.00 6.43 3.03
CA CYS A 99 -4.93 6.85 3.93
C CYS A 99 -4.69 5.82 5.03
N ARG A 100 -3.53 5.87 5.63
CA ARG A 100 -3.22 5.11 6.84
C ARG A 100 -2.51 5.99 7.86
N THR A 101 -2.74 5.72 9.14
CA THR A 101 -2.03 6.37 10.22
C THR A 101 -0.76 5.60 10.57
N VAL A 102 0.36 6.30 10.61
CA VAL A 102 1.63 5.78 11.14
C VAL A 102 1.85 6.44 12.48
N ALA A 103 2.02 5.64 13.54
CA ALA A 103 2.16 6.11 14.89
C ALA A 103 3.53 5.75 15.47
N LEU A 104 4.08 6.64 16.29
CA LEU A 104 5.23 6.36 17.13
C LEU A 104 4.72 5.84 18.48
N ALA A 105 5.06 4.61 18.82
CA ALA A 105 4.63 3.97 20.05
C ALA A 105 5.85 3.58 20.91
N TRP A 106 5.75 3.78 22.23
CA TRP A 106 6.76 3.37 23.20
C TRP A 106 6.13 3.00 24.53
N ARG A 107 6.88 2.29 25.37
CA ARG A 107 6.40 1.94 26.72
C ARG A 107 6.32 3.19 27.60
N ALA A 108 5.30 3.29 28.43
CA ALA A 108 5.14 4.41 29.39
C ALA A 108 6.35 4.54 30.33
N SER A 109 6.99 3.43 30.70
CA SER A 109 8.20 3.38 31.54
C SER A 109 9.51 3.58 30.77
N PHE A 110 9.48 3.96 29.48
CA PHE A 110 10.70 4.15 28.71
C PHE A 110 11.52 5.34 29.25
N PRO A 111 12.77 5.14 29.68
CA PRO A 111 13.50 6.15 30.47
C PRO A 111 14.04 7.33 29.65
N ARG A 112 14.06 7.23 28.32
CA ARG A 112 14.67 8.23 27.43
C ARG A 112 13.62 9.05 26.68
N HIS A 113 12.75 9.75 27.41
CA HIS A 113 11.69 10.58 26.76
C HIS A 113 12.25 11.64 25.80
N LYS A 114 13.39 12.25 26.13
CA LYS A 114 14.07 13.22 25.23
C LYS A 114 14.46 12.61 23.88
N ALA A 115 14.81 11.34 23.83
CA ALA A 115 15.10 10.66 22.56
C ALA A 115 13.83 10.44 21.73
N VAL A 116 12.71 10.15 22.37
CA VAL A 116 11.40 10.05 21.72
C VAL A 116 10.98 11.40 21.14
N ASP A 117 11.17 12.48 21.92
CA ASP A 117 10.85 13.83 21.46
C ASP A 117 11.72 14.25 20.26
N ALA A 118 13.02 13.97 20.31
CA ALA A 118 13.93 14.22 19.19
C ALA A 118 13.52 13.45 17.94
N LEU A 119 13.15 12.17 18.09
CA LEU A 119 12.65 11.36 16.97
C LEU A 119 11.33 11.91 16.42
N ARG A 120 10.40 12.34 17.29
CA ARG A 120 9.15 12.96 16.88
C ARG A 120 9.39 14.21 16.02
N GLU A 121 10.28 15.09 16.47
CA GLU A 121 10.62 16.29 15.71
C GLU A 121 11.32 15.96 14.38
N ALA A 122 12.23 15.00 14.37
CA ALA A 122 12.88 14.55 13.15
C ALA A 122 11.87 13.99 12.14
N ILE A 123 10.86 13.22 12.59
CA ILE A 123 9.79 12.71 11.72
C ILE A 123 8.95 13.86 11.15
N LYS A 124 8.60 14.86 11.98
CA LYS A 124 7.84 16.04 11.51
C LYS A 124 8.62 16.87 10.47
N MET A 125 9.92 17.01 10.67
CA MET A 125 10.78 17.75 9.72
C MET A 125 10.96 17.03 8.39
N ASN A 126 10.83 15.70 8.38
CA ASN A 126 10.94 14.86 7.19
C ASN A 126 9.55 14.41 6.69
N SER A 127 8.55 15.29 6.79
CA SER A 127 7.23 15.00 6.23
C SER A 127 7.35 14.60 4.76
N LEU A 128 6.77 13.46 4.41
CA LEU A 128 6.70 13.03 3.02
C LEU A 128 5.96 14.10 2.19
N PRO A 129 6.52 14.55 1.06
CA PRO A 129 5.83 15.48 0.21
C PRO A 129 4.46 14.92 -0.17
N SER A 130 3.42 15.70 0.01
CA SER A 130 2.05 15.42 -0.45
C SER A 130 1.25 14.32 0.26
N CYS A 131 1.44 14.09 1.55
CA CYS A 131 0.40 13.40 2.30
C CYS A 131 -0.57 14.45 2.87
N PRO A 132 -1.78 14.63 2.31
CA PRO A 132 -2.77 15.50 2.94
C PRO A 132 -3.06 14.93 4.33
N PRO A 133 -3.34 15.78 5.34
CA PRO A 133 -3.76 15.28 6.64
C PRO A 133 -5.00 14.42 6.43
N CYS A 134 -4.94 13.16 6.86
CA CYS A 134 -6.14 12.33 6.90
C CYS A 134 -7.17 13.06 7.76
N ALA A 135 -8.37 13.28 7.22
CA ALA A 135 -9.49 13.77 8.02
C ALA A 135 -9.70 12.76 9.17
N ALA A 136 -9.62 13.24 10.40
CA ALA A 136 -9.85 12.45 11.61
C ALA A 136 -11.33 12.07 11.72
#